data_488856c5f94868b2bf5b9bf0ff423cfb
#
_entry.id   488856c5f94868b2bf5b9bf0ff423cfb
#
_cell.length_a   1.000
_cell.length_b   1.000
_cell.length_c   1.000
_cell.angle_alpha   90.00
_cell.angle_beta   90.00
_cell.angle_gamma   90.00
#
_symmetry.space_group_name_H-M   'P 1'
#
loop_
_entity.id
_entity.type
_entity.pdbx_description
1 polymer ?
#
loop_
_entity_poly.entity_id
_entity_poly.type
_entity_poly.pdbx_seq_one_letter_code
_entity_poly.pdbx_strand_id
1 'polypeptide(L)'
;MNRIIITLYTLILAAAVHAQTECEDSCSHIHGIDLSHYQGNVFWEAIGENAKMAYVYLKATEGGDNIDDKYRRNIDLAHQNGLKVGCYHFYRARIPQETQLRNFMAQCRPEDQDLIPMIDIETRSGLSQEEFRDSVFKFLKLVEKAYRQKPLIYTGANFYDHNFQHLLDDYKIMIAQYTKREPVLQDGRDITLWQYTAKGRINGINGHVDKSRFMGDHRLREIRFRHR
;
A
#
# COMPACT_ATOMS: atom_id res chain seq x y z
N MET A 1 19.47 -27.51 -43.66
CA MET A 1 19.57 -26.04 -43.38
C MET A 1 18.54 -25.54 -42.37
N ASN A 2 17.99 -26.38 -41.46
CA ASN A 2 16.86 -26.02 -40.58
C ASN A 2 17.12 -26.20 -39.06
N ARG A 3 18.40 -26.28 -38.62
CA ARG A 3 18.71 -26.44 -37.18
C ARG A 3 19.23 -25.18 -36.48
N ILE A 4 19.54 -24.11 -37.21
CA ILE A 4 20.16 -22.90 -36.64
C ILE A 4 19.09 -21.86 -36.21
N ILE A 5 17.88 -21.92 -36.77
CA ILE A 5 16.83 -20.92 -36.49
C ILE A 5 16.11 -21.15 -35.17
N ILE A 6 16.03 -22.41 -34.68
CA ILE A 6 15.32 -22.73 -33.42
C ILE A 6 16.11 -22.28 -32.17
N THR A 7 17.45 -22.31 -32.25
CA THR A 7 18.32 -21.94 -31.13
C THR A 7 18.34 -20.42 -30.87
N LEU A 8 18.11 -19.60 -31.91
CA LEU A 8 18.09 -18.15 -31.79
C LEU A 8 16.79 -17.64 -31.12
N TYR A 9 15.65 -18.29 -31.37
CA TYR A 9 14.37 -17.91 -30.81
C TYR A 9 14.27 -18.22 -29.29
N THR A 10 14.87 -19.31 -28.84
CA THR A 10 14.89 -19.65 -27.41
C THR A 10 15.82 -18.74 -26.60
N LEU A 11 16.91 -18.27 -27.17
CA LEU A 11 17.82 -17.31 -26.53
C LEU A 11 17.21 -15.93 -26.40
N ILE A 12 16.41 -15.47 -27.37
CA ILE A 12 15.74 -14.16 -27.33
C ILE A 12 14.61 -14.14 -26.29
N LEU A 13 13.86 -15.25 -26.14
CA LEU A 13 12.83 -15.34 -25.10
C LEU A 13 13.42 -15.41 -23.67
N ALA A 14 14.52 -16.10 -23.47
CA ALA A 14 15.20 -16.17 -22.18
C ALA A 14 15.80 -14.81 -21.78
N ALA A 15 16.38 -14.07 -22.71
CA ALA A 15 16.91 -12.72 -22.48
C ALA A 15 15.79 -11.70 -22.14
N ALA A 16 14.61 -11.83 -22.77
CA ALA A 16 13.47 -10.94 -22.49
C ALA A 16 12.86 -11.18 -21.09
N VAL A 17 12.88 -12.40 -20.58
CA VAL A 17 12.39 -12.73 -19.24
C VAL A 17 13.39 -12.25 -18.16
N HIS A 18 14.70 -12.37 -18.40
CA HIS A 18 15.71 -11.85 -17.47
C HIS A 18 15.74 -10.30 -17.43
N ALA A 19 15.57 -9.62 -18.57
CA ALA A 19 15.54 -8.17 -18.62
C ALA A 19 14.37 -7.55 -17.86
N GLN A 20 13.26 -8.26 -17.67
CA GLN A 20 12.12 -7.79 -16.89
C GLN A 20 12.33 -7.90 -15.37
N THR A 21 13.08 -8.88 -14.90
CA THR A 21 13.43 -9.03 -13.47
C THR A 21 14.56 -8.10 -13.06
N GLU A 22 15.54 -7.87 -13.89
CA GLU A 22 16.64 -6.93 -13.61
C GLU A 22 16.19 -5.46 -13.53
N CYS A 23 15.15 -5.08 -14.25
CA CYS A 23 14.65 -3.70 -14.23
C CYS A 23 13.94 -3.33 -12.92
N GLU A 24 13.28 -4.27 -12.25
CA GLU A 24 12.65 -4.02 -10.94
C GLU A 24 13.69 -3.81 -9.83
N ASP A 25 14.80 -4.52 -9.85
CA ASP A 25 15.84 -4.42 -8.83
C ASP A 25 16.90 -3.34 -9.13
N SER A 26 17.01 -2.89 -10.39
CA SER A 26 17.97 -1.86 -10.81
C SER A 26 17.47 -0.43 -10.68
N CYS A 27 16.17 -0.20 -10.42
CA CYS A 27 15.65 1.16 -10.28
C CYS A 27 16.19 1.86 -9.03
N SER A 28 16.36 3.17 -9.09
CA SER A 28 16.86 4.00 -7.98
C SER A 28 15.80 4.26 -6.89
N HIS A 29 14.57 3.76 -7.07
CA HIS A 29 13.48 4.02 -6.15
C HIS A 29 13.56 3.16 -4.89
N ILE A 30 13.16 3.76 -3.78
CA ILE A 30 12.90 3.05 -2.54
C ILE A 30 11.51 2.41 -2.63
N HIS A 31 11.44 1.12 -2.38
CA HIS A 31 10.21 0.34 -2.43
C HIS A 31 9.62 0.12 -1.05
N GLY A 32 8.31 -0.07 -1.03
CA GLY A 32 7.56 -0.59 0.10
C GLY A 32 6.69 -1.77 -0.34
N ILE A 33 6.17 -2.46 0.64
CA ILE A 33 5.23 -3.56 0.50
C ILE A 33 4.03 -3.39 1.40
N ASP A 34 2.92 -3.98 0.97
CA ASP A 34 1.70 -4.04 1.77
C ASP A 34 1.39 -5.51 2.09
N LEU A 35 1.19 -5.81 3.36
CA LEU A 35 1.02 -7.18 3.86
C LEU A 35 -0.21 -7.32 4.73
N SER A 36 -0.76 -8.54 4.73
CA SER A 36 -1.79 -9.00 5.65
C SER A 36 -1.54 -10.46 6.03
N HIS A 37 -2.46 -11.07 6.75
CA HIS A 37 -2.42 -12.52 7.04
C HIS A 37 -2.31 -13.39 5.78
N TYR A 38 -2.72 -12.89 4.61
CA TYR A 38 -2.67 -13.65 3.34
C TYR A 38 -1.25 -14.04 2.92
N GLN A 39 -0.22 -13.28 3.31
CA GLN A 39 1.17 -13.62 3.00
C GLN A 39 1.74 -14.69 3.95
N GLY A 40 0.96 -15.16 4.91
CA GLY A 40 1.34 -16.24 5.80
C GLY A 40 2.53 -15.89 6.70
N ASN A 41 3.53 -16.76 6.77
CA ASN A 41 4.75 -16.50 7.52
C ASN A 41 5.76 -15.75 6.68
N VAL A 42 6.27 -14.66 7.23
CA VAL A 42 7.24 -13.75 6.60
C VAL A 42 8.59 -13.92 7.30
N PHE A 43 9.66 -14.05 6.53
CA PHE A 43 11.05 -14.05 7.00
C PHE A 43 11.59 -12.63 6.93
N TRP A 44 11.42 -11.90 8.00
CA TRP A 44 11.67 -10.46 8.07
C TRP A 44 13.14 -10.09 7.92
N GLU A 45 14.06 -10.95 8.34
CA GLU A 45 15.50 -10.79 8.16
C GLU A 45 15.85 -10.63 6.67
N ALA A 46 15.29 -11.50 5.83
CA ALA A 46 15.54 -11.47 4.39
C ALA A 46 14.95 -10.19 3.71
N ILE A 47 13.88 -9.63 4.26
CA ILE A 47 13.31 -8.37 3.77
C ILE A 47 14.17 -7.18 4.23
N GLY A 48 14.62 -7.17 5.48
CA GLY A 48 15.46 -6.12 6.05
C GLY A 48 16.84 -6.01 5.39
N GLU A 49 17.36 -7.11 4.86
CA GLU A 49 18.62 -7.13 4.09
C GLU A 49 18.49 -6.45 2.71
N ASN A 50 17.28 -6.24 2.20
CA ASN A 50 17.07 -5.58 0.91
C ASN A 50 17.18 -4.06 1.05
N ALA A 51 18.32 -3.51 0.67
CA ALA A 51 18.64 -2.09 0.78
C ALA A 51 17.63 -1.14 0.08
N LYS A 52 16.81 -1.65 -0.84
CA LYS A 52 15.77 -0.88 -1.52
C LYS A 52 14.41 -0.95 -0.83
N MET A 53 14.24 -1.87 0.13
CA MET A 53 13.01 -2.05 0.88
C MET A 53 13.06 -1.22 2.17
N ALA A 54 12.32 -0.14 2.24
CA ALA A 54 12.45 0.80 3.34
C ALA A 54 11.21 0.89 4.24
N TYR A 55 10.05 0.47 3.77
CA TYR A 55 8.81 0.60 4.53
C TYR A 55 7.84 -0.54 4.24
N VAL A 56 6.96 -0.77 5.20
CA VAL A 56 5.85 -1.72 5.07
C VAL A 56 4.57 -1.13 5.64
N TYR A 57 3.46 -1.34 4.95
CA TYR A 57 2.13 -1.17 5.51
C TYR A 57 1.53 -2.52 5.86
N LEU A 58 1.07 -2.67 7.10
CA LEU A 58 0.50 -3.92 7.63
C LEU A 58 -1.00 -3.75 7.84
N LYS A 59 -1.80 -4.70 7.34
CA LYS A 59 -3.22 -4.76 7.68
C LYS A 59 -3.37 -4.89 9.18
N ALA A 60 -4.03 -3.93 9.80
CA ALA A 60 -4.36 -4.01 11.22
C ALA A 60 -5.79 -4.51 11.41
N THR A 61 -6.72 -3.92 10.66
CA THR A 61 -8.14 -4.19 10.83
C THR A 61 -8.94 -3.99 9.53
N GLU A 62 -10.19 -4.46 9.55
CA GLU A 62 -11.19 -4.24 8.51
C GLU A 62 -12.55 -4.04 9.16
N GLY A 63 -13.32 -3.05 8.70
CA GLY A 63 -14.67 -2.81 9.22
C GLY A 63 -14.72 -2.67 10.73
N GLY A 64 -15.79 -3.16 11.36
CA GLY A 64 -16.08 -2.90 12.76
C GLY A 64 -15.40 -3.81 13.77
N ASP A 65 -14.96 -5.00 13.37
CA ASP A 65 -14.56 -6.09 14.27
C ASP A 65 -13.49 -7.04 13.73
N ASN A 66 -13.18 -6.97 12.43
CA ASN A 66 -12.17 -7.85 11.86
C ASN A 66 -10.76 -7.32 12.19
N ILE A 67 -9.94 -8.17 12.79
CA ILE A 67 -8.55 -7.92 13.18
C ILE A 67 -7.65 -8.87 12.38
N ASP A 68 -6.58 -8.36 11.81
CA ASP A 68 -5.56 -9.21 11.17
C ASP A 68 -4.74 -9.93 12.24
N ASP A 69 -4.82 -11.25 12.27
CA ASP A 69 -4.22 -12.10 13.31
C ASP A 69 -2.68 -12.10 13.30
N LYS A 70 -2.07 -11.65 12.20
CA LYS A 70 -0.61 -11.54 12.08
C LYS A 70 -0.07 -10.13 12.34
N TYR A 71 -0.95 -9.14 12.50
CA TYR A 71 -0.54 -7.75 12.61
C TYR A 71 0.48 -7.51 13.73
N ARG A 72 0.16 -7.92 14.97
CA ARG A 72 1.05 -7.68 16.13
C ARG A 72 2.41 -8.32 15.96
N ARG A 73 2.44 -9.58 15.54
CA ARG A 73 3.71 -10.28 15.27
C ARG A 73 4.52 -9.59 14.16
N ASN A 74 3.85 -9.20 13.10
CA ASN A 74 4.53 -8.64 11.94
C ASN A 74 5.09 -7.24 12.20
N ILE A 75 4.39 -6.39 12.96
CA ILE A 75 4.90 -5.05 13.29
C ILE A 75 6.17 -5.13 14.14
N ASP A 76 6.20 -6.01 15.14
CA ASP A 76 7.35 -6.20 16.02
C ASP A 76 8.57 -6.70 15.23
N LEU A 77 8.36 -7.69 14.35
CA LEU A 77 9.44 -8.27 13.54
C LEU A 77 9.93 -7.33 12.44
N ALA A 78 9.06 -6.55 11.81
CA ALA A 78 9.46 -5.56 10.83
C ALA A 78 10.33 -4.46 11.44
N HIS A 79 9.97 -3.97 12.64
CA HIS A 79 10.79 -3.01 13.39
C HIS A 79 12.17 -3.58 13.75
N GLN A 80 12.21 -4.81 14.25
CA GLN A 80 13.47 -5.49 14.61
C GLN A 80 14.43 -5.60 13.43
N ASN A 81 13.89 -5.63 12.20
CA ASN A 81 14.67 -5.71 10.95
C ASN A 81 14.83 -4.36 10.24
N GLY A 82 14.62 -3.25 10.95
CA GLY A 82 14.96 -1.90 10.49
C GLY A 82 13.98 -1.26 9.50
N LEU A 83 12.84 -1.91 9.21
CA LEU A 83 11.82 -1.37 8.33
C LEU A 83 11.00 -0.29 9.03
N LYS A 84 10.54 0.69 8.26
CA LYS A 84 9.58 1.68 8.73
C LYS A 84 8.16 1.15 8.55
N VAL A 85 7.40 1.14 9.64
CA VAL A 85 6.09 0.47 9.67
C VAL A 85 4.95 1.48 9.76
N GLY A 86 3.92 1.27 8.94
CA GLY A 86 2.60 1.85 9.09
C GLY A 86 1.53 0.76 9.14
N CYS A 87 0.39 1.07 9.70
CA CYS A 87 -0.77 0.17 9.64
C CYS A 87 -1.81 0.65 8.65
N TYR A 88 -2.63 -0.28 8.17
CA TYR A 88 -3.80 0.11 7.41
C TYR A 88 -5.10 -0.51 7.92
N HIS A 89 -6.19 0.23 7.66
CA HIS A 89 -7.56 -0.19 7.90
C HIS A 89 -8.30 -0.33 6.59
N PHE A 90 -8.86 -1.50 6.34
CA PHE A 90 -9.76 -1.71 5.19
C PHE A 90 -11.14 -1.18 5.51
N TYR A 91 -11.51 -0.09 4.86
CA TYR A 91 -12.74 0.65 5.12
C TYR A 91 -13.99 -0.05 4.55
N ARG A 92 -15.03 -0.15 5.36
CA ARG A 92 -16.34 -0.71 4.98
C ARG A 92 -17.43 0.34 5.09
N ALA A 93 -17.88 0.88 3.97
CA ALA A 93 -18.75 2.06 3.91
C ALA A 93 -20.09 1.92 4.66
N ARG A 94 -20.62 0.70 4.83
CA ARG A 94 -21.88 0.43 5.56
C ARG A 94 -21.71 0.22 7.06
N ILE A 95 -20.50 0.15 7.55
CA ILE A 95 -20.23 -0.01 8.99
C ILE A 95 -20.14 1.37 9.64
N PRO A 96 -20.72 1.60 10.82
CA PRO A 96 -20.62 2.89 11.51
C PRO A 96 -19.17 3.32 11.72
N GLN A 97 -18.86 4.59 11.41
CA GLN A 97 -17.48 5.09 11.35
C GLN A 97 -16.81 5.06 12.73
N GLU A 98 -17.55 5.34 13.79
CA GLU A 98 -17.05 5.28 15.16
C GLU A 98 -16.70 3.87 15.60
N THR A 99 -17.42 2.88 15.09
CA THR A 99 -17.13 1.45 15.34
C THR A 99 -15.85 1.04 14.63
N GLN A 100 -15.68 1.41 13.37
CA GLN A 100 -14.45 1.17 12.62
C GLN A 100 -13.24 1.87 13.28
N LEU A 101 -13.41 3.13 13.72
CA LEU A 101 -12.34 3.84 14.40
C LEU A 101 -11.90 3.12 15.68
N ARG A 102 -12.85 2.67 16.52
CA ARG A 102 -12.53 1.91 17.74
C ARG A 102 -11.75 0.63 17.42
N ASN A 103 -12.20 -0.14 16.40
CA ASN A 103 -11.51 -1.34 15.96
C ASN A 103 -10.07 -1.00 15.51
N PHE A 104 -9.92 0.03 14.68
CA PHE A 104 -8.62 0.45 14.14
C PHE A 104 -7.67 0.91 15.24
N MET A 105 -8.10 1.80 16.12
CA MET A 105 -7.26 2.34 17.21
C MET A 105 -6.84 1.28 18.24
N ALA A 106 -7.65 0.25 18.44
CA ALA A 106 -7.31 -0.84 19.35
C ALA A 106 -6.08 -1.64 18.88
N GLN A 107 -5.81 -1.65 17.58
CA GLN A 107 -4.67 -2.36 16.99
C GLN A 107 -3.55 -1.41 16.56
N CYS A 108 -3.90 -0.35 15.84
CA CYS A 108 -2.95 0.61 15.28
C CYS A 108 -2.68 1.73 16.31
N ARG A 109 -1.85 1.43 17.31
CA ARG A 109 -1.52 2.39 18.36
C ARG A 109 -0.49 3.41 17.85
N PRO A 110 -0.61 4.71 18.19
CA PRO A 110 0.32 5.74 17.74
C PRO A 110 1.80 5.43 18.04
N GLU A 111 2.07 4.84 19.20
CA GLU A 111 3.44 4.51 19.65
C GLU A 111 4.12 3.43 18.80
N ASP A 112 3.36 2.63 18.09
CA ASP A 112 3.87 1.57 17.23
C ASP A 112 4.12 2.04 15.77
N GLN A 113 3.77 3.29 15.43
CA GLN A 113 3.79 3.76 14.04
C GLN A 113 5.03 4.58 13.70
N ASP A 114 5.75 4.20 12.65
CA ASP A 114 6.74 5.10 11.99
C ASP A 114 6.08 5.94 10.90
N LEU A 115 5.01 5.43 10.29
CA LEU A 115 4.30 6.05 9.17
C LEU A 115 2.88 6.44 9.57
N ILE A 116 2.34 7.47 8.91
CA ILE A 116 0.93 7.84 9.09
C ILE A 116 0.02 6.65 8.78
N PRO A 117 -1.06 6.45 9.55
CA PRO A 117 -1.99 5.35 9.27
C PRO A 117 -2.58 5.48 7.87
N MET A 118 -2.81 4.34 7.22
CA MET A 118 -3.40 4.30 5.88
C MET A 118 -4.85 3.82 5.95
N ILE A 119 -5.72 4.48 5.19
CA ILE A 119 -7.12 4.08 5.01
C ILE A 119 -7.28 3.56 3.58
N ASP A 120 -7.62 2.29 3.49
CA ASP A 120 -7.82 1.55 2.25
C ASP A 120 -9.30 1.61 1.83
N ILE A 121 -9.59 2.29 0.72
CA ILE A 121 -10.94 2.61 0.26
C ILE A 121 -11.14 2.11 -1.17
N GLU A 122 -11.80 0.97 -1.32
CA GLU A 122 -11.91 0.29 -2.62
C GLU A 122 -13.36 0.04 -3.09
N THR A 123 -14.35 0.19 -2.21
CA THR A 123 -15.72 -0.15 -2.54
C THR A 123 -16.73 0.76 -1.89
N ARG A 124 -17.77 1.11 -2.64
CA ARG A 124 -18.94 1.85 -2.11
C ARG A 124 -19.94 0.95 -1.36
N SER A 125 -19.78 -0.35 -1.43
CA SER A 125 -20.67 -1.33 -0.80
C SER A 125 -22.15 -1.11 -1.14
N GLY A 126 -22.44 -0.63 -2.36
CA GLY A 126 -23.79 -0.35 -2.85
C GLY A 126 -24.45 0.93 -2.34
N LEU A 127 -23.70 1.83 -1.69
CA LEU A 127 -24.17 3.18 -1.39
C LEU A 127 -24.19 4.05 -2.65
N SER A 128 -25.04 5.07 -2.68
CA SER A 128 -24.95 6.15 -3.65
C SER A 128 -23.57 6.85 -3.53
N GLN A 129 -23.19 7.62 -4.53
CA GLN A 129 -21.91 8.33 -4.50
C GLN A 129 -21.87 9.38 -3.37
N GLU A 130 -22.96 10.07 -3.14
CA GLU A 130 -23.09 11.09 -2.10
C GLU A 130 -22.99 10.46 -0.70
N GLU A 131 -23.84 9.49 -0.39
CA GLU A 131 -23.80 8.77 0.90
C GLU A 131 -22.41 8.16 1.17
N PHE A 132 -21.78 7.63 0.15
CA PHE A 132 -20.44 7.06 0.26
C PHE A 132 -19.40 8.11 0.59
N ARG A 133 -19.42 9.26 -0.11
CA ARG A 133 -18.49 10.36 0.15
C ARG A 133 -18.66 10.91 1.56
N ASP A 134 -19.89 11.17 1.99
CA ASP A 134 -20.18 11.63 3.34
C ASP A 134 -19.67 10.66 4.41
N SER A 135 -19.89 9.37 4.19
CA SER A 135 -19.42 8.29 5.04
C SER A 135 -17.88 8.28 5.14
N VAL A 136 -17.17 8.37 3.99
CA VAL A 136 -15.72 8.41 3.94
C VAL A 136 -15.18 9.65 4.65
N PHE A 137 -15.66 10.84 4.31
CA PHE A 137 -15.16 12.08 4.93
C PHE A 137 -15.43 12.15 6.44
N LYS A 138 -16.55 11.62 6.90
CA LYS A 138 -16.79 11.47 8.33
C LYS A 138 -15.73 10.60 8.98
N PHE A 139 -15.41 9.46 8.39
CA PHE A 139 -14.39 8.55 8.92
C PHE A 139 -13.00 9.18 8.91
N LEU A 140 -12.60 9.82 7.80
CA LEU A 140 -11.30 10.47 7.69
C LEU A 140 -11.11 11.56 8.76
N LYS A 141 -12.14 12.38 9.03
CA LYS A 141 -12.11 13.39 10.12
C LYS A 141 -11.96 12.76 11.51
N LEU A 142 -12.60 11.62 11.74
CA LEU A 142 -12.45 10.88 12.99
C LEU A 142 -11.02 10.34 13.16
N VAL A 143 -10.45 9.76 12.11
CA VAL A 143 -9.06 9.27 12.09
C VAL A 143 -8.09 10.44 12.29
N GLU A 144 -8.26 11.54 11.56
CA GLU A 144 -7.41 12.74 11.71
C GLU A 144 -7.43 13.29 13.15
N LYS A 145 -8.61 13.35 13.76
CA LYS A 145 -8.75 13.78 15.16
C LYS A 145 -8.05 12.82 16.13
N ALA A 146 -8.20 11.52 15.92
CA ALA A 146 -7.63 10.48 16.78
C ALA A 146 -6.10 10.44 16.73
N TYR A 147 -5.53 10.48 15.53
CA TYR A 147 -4.08 10.41 15.32
C TYR A 147 -3.42 11.80 15.25
N ARG A 148 -4.20 12.90 15.27
CA ARG A 148 -3.73 14.29 15.13
C ARG A 148 -2.91 14.54 13.85
N GLN A 149 -3.10 13.71 12.85
CA GLN A 149 -2.48 13.75 11.53
C GLN A 149 -3.44 13.21 10.49
N LYS A 150 -3.37 13.75 9.27
CA LYS A 150 -4.13 13.20 8.14
C LYS A 150 -3.58 11.83 7.78
N PRO A 151 -4.45 10.83 7.56
CA PRO A 151 -4.03 9.53 7.09
C PRO A 151 -3.58 9.58 5.63
N LEU A 152 -2.79 8.57 5.21
CA LEU A 152 -2.60 8.23 3.81
C LEU A 152 -3.88 7.57 3.29
N ILE A 153 -4.33 7.96 2.10
CA ILE A 153 -5.47 7.33 1.45
C ILE A 153 -4.95 6.36 0.38
N TYR A 154 -5.37 5.10 0.48
CA TYR A 154 -5.14 4.11 -0.57
C TYR A 154 -6.43 3.85 -1.34
N THR A 155 -6.32 3.80 -2.67
CA THR A 155 -7.41 3.44 -3.56
C THR A 155 -6.90 3.10 -4.97
N GLY A 156 -7.73 2.43 -5.78
CA GLY A 156 -7.44 2.19 -7.19
C GLY A 156 -7.63 3.45 -8.04
N ALA A 157 -6.86 3.62 -9.14
CA ALA A 157 -6.92 4.79 -10.01
C ALA A 157 -8.35 5.05 -10.54
N ASN A 158 -8.98 4.03 -11.14
CA ASN A 158 -10.35 4.15 -11.64
C ASN A 158 -11.36 4.45 -10.53
N PHE A 159 -11.17 3.91 -9.34
CA PHE A 159 -12.06 4.16 -8.22
C PHE A 159 -11.93 5.61 -7.72
N TYR A 160 -10.70 6.14 -7.68
CA TYR A 160 -10.43 7.54 -7.39
C TYR A 160 -11.13 8.46 -8.40
N ASP A 161 -10.89 8.24 -9.69
CA ASP A 161 -11.45 9.06 -10.77
C ASP A 161 -12.99 9.12 -10.76
N HIS A 162 -13.65 8.03 -10.35
CA HIS A 162 -15.10 8.01 -10.24
C HIS A 162 -15.66 8.64 -8.96
N ASN A 163 -14.90 8.63 -7.87
CA ASN A 163 -15.45 8.98 -6.55
C ASN A 163 -14.84 10.22 -5.90
N PHE A 164 -13.57 10.58 -6.20
CA PHE A 164 -12.81 11.50 -5.36
C PHE A 164 -12.13 12.66 -6.07
N GLN A 165 -12.34 12.86 -7.39
CA GLN A 165 -11.73 13.98 -8.11
C GLN A 165 -11.96 15.31 -7.35
N HIS A 166 -10.87 16.08 -7.13
CA HIS A 166 -10.86 17.37 -6.44
C HIS A 166 -11.37 17.34 -4.97
N LEU A 167 -11.53 16.18 -4.36
CA LEU A 167 -12.09 16.07 -3.01
C LEU A 167 -11.08 15.69 -1.92
N LEU A 168 -9.94 15.11 -2.30
CA LEU A 168 -8.93 14.63 -1.35
C LEU A 168 -7.64 15.46 -1.40
N ASP A 169 -7.65 16.67 -1.92
CA ASP A 169 -6.45 17.48 -2.21
C ASP A 169 -5.53 17.70 -1.01
N ASP A 170 -6.10 17.70 0.16
CA ASP A 170 -5.38 17.84 1.43
C ASP A 170 -4.73 16.57 1.96
N TYR A 171 -4.98 15.42 1.35
CA TYR A 171 -4.48 14.13 1.82
C TYR A 171 -3.33 13.63 0.95
N LYS A 172 -2.38 12.91 1.51
CA LYS A 172 -1.44 12.10 0.74
C LYS A 172 -2.17 10.89 0.18
N ILE A 173 -1.83 10.48 -1.05
CA ILE A 173 -2.50 9.33 -1.68
C ILE A 173 -1.51 8.29 -2.17
N MET A 174 -1.89 7.03 -2.02
CA MET A 174 -1.31 5.87 -2.68
C MET A 174 -2.32 5.35 -3.70
N ILE A 175 -1.92 5.30 -4.96
CA ILE A 175 -2.78 4.84 -6.05
C ILE A 175 -2.33 3.45 -6.51
N ALA A 176 -3.27 2.51 -6.50
CA ALA A 176 -3.07 1.20 -7.11
C ALA A 176 -3.42 1.25 -8.60
N GLN A 177 -2.44 0.90 -9.43
CA GLN A 177 -2.62 0.70 -10.86
C GLN A 177 -1.56 -0.25 -11.39
N TYR A 178 -1.96 -1.45 -11.79
CA TYR A 178 -1.06 -2.53 -12.19
C TYR A 178 -0.74 -2.47 -13.67
N THR A 179 0.03 -1.46 -14.06
CA THR A 179 0.44 -1.19 -15.45
C THR A 179 1.94 -0.91 -15.51
N LYS A 180 2.49 -0.87 -16.73
CA LYS A 180 3.91 -0.51 -16.95
C LYS A 180 4.18 0.99 -16.87
N ARG A 181 3.13 1.82 -16.97
CA ARG A 181 3.23 3.28 -16.94
C ARG A 181 2.74 3.80 -15.61
N GLU A 182 3.37 4.84 -15.14
CA GLU A 182 2.92 5.56 -13.96
C GLU A 182 1.47 6.03 -14.10
N PRO A 183 0.67 5.95 -13.02
CA PRO A 183 -0.71 6.41 -13.06
C PRO A 183 -0.78 7.92 -13.24
N VAL A 184 -1.77 8.34 -14.01
CA VAL A 184 -2.17 9.75 -14.15
C VAL A 184 -3.65 9.81 -13.86
N LEU A 185 -4.03 10.59 -12.85
CA LEU A 185 -5.44 10.79 -12.48
C LEU A 185 -6.09 11.85 -13.38
N GLN A 186 -7.40 11.73 -13.59
CA GLN A 186 -8.13 12.62 -14.52
C GLN A 186 -8.15 14.07 -14.08
N ASP A 187 -8.09 14.34 -12.79
CA ASP A 187 -8.01 15.69 -12.22
C ASP A 187 -6.58 16.27 -12.19
N GLY A 188 -5.59 15.51 -12.68
CA GLY A 188 -4.19 15.94 -12.72
C GLY A 188 -3.51 15.97 -11.36
N ARG A 189 -4.14 15.39 -10.33
CA ARG A 189 -3.61 15.40 -8.98
C ARG A 189 -2.28 14.68 -8.88
N ASP A 190 -1.39 15.25 -8.06
CA ASP A 190 -0.11 14.65 -7.68
C ASP A 190 -0.30 13.42 -6.79
N ILE A 191 0.39 12.33 -7.16
CA ILE A 191 0.33 11.03 -6.50
C ILE A 191 1.57 10.84 -5.65
N THR A 192 1.39 10.60 -4.36
CA THR A 192 2.52 10.42 -3.42
C THR A 192 3.17 9.06 -3.60
N LEU A 193 2.37 8.01 -3.70
CA LEU A 193 2.80 6.62 -3.80
C LEU A 193 2.03 5.89 -4.89
N TRP A 194 2.71 5.01 -5.57
CA TRP A 194 2.12 4.12 -6.58
C TRP A 194 2.33 2.67 -6.16
N GLN A 195 1.24 1.93 -5.94
CA GLN A 195 1.26 0.48 -5.86
C GLN A 195 1.17 -0.09 -7.28
N TYR A 196 2.31 -0.54 -7.79
CA TYR A 196 2.49 -0.87 -9.20
C TYR A 196 2.27 -2.34 -9.55
N THR A 197 2.22 -3.23 -8.56
CA THR A 197 1.95 -4.65 -8.76
C THR A 197 1.37 -5.31 -7.50
N ALA A 198 0.43 -6.24 -7.71
CA ALA A 198 -0.05 -7.19 -6.72
C ALA A 198 0.57 -8.60 -6.91
N LYS A 199 1.53 -8.74 -7.84
CA LYS A 199 2.19 -10.01 -8.17
C LYS A 199 3.71 -9.94 -7.98
N GLY A 200 4.16 -8.99 -7.16
CA GLY A 200 5.57 -8.86 -6.82
C GLY A 200 6.11 -10.11 -6.13
N ARG A 201 7.41 -10.29 -6.23
CA ARG A 201 8.15 -11.30 -5.49
C ARG A 201 9.22 -10.61 -4.68
N ILE A 202 9.44 -11.08 -3.47
CA ILE A 202 10.50 -10.58 -2.60
C ILE A 202 11.04 -11.76 -1.79
N ASN A 203 12.34 -11.76 -1.57
CA ASN A 203 12.96 -12.75 -0.70
C ASN A 203 12.40 -12.59 0.72
N GLY A 204 12.01 -13.67 1.35
CA GLY A 204 11.36 -13.66 2.68
C GLY A 204 9.83 -13.81 2.64
N ILE A 205 9.18 -13.73 1.47
CA ILE A 205 7.73 -13.93 1.32
C ILE A 205 7.47 -15.08 0.35
N ASN A 206 6.69 -16.05 0.81
CA ASN A 206 6.24 -17.14 -0.05
C ASN A 206 4.95 -16.73 -0.79
N GLY A 207 5.06 -16.55 -2.11
CA GLY A 207 3.93 -16.14 -2.94
C GLY A 207 4.05 -14.73 -3.50
N HIS A 208 2.90 -14.10 -3.74
CA HIS A 208 2.80 -12.75 -4.27
C HIS A 208 2.68 -11.72 -3.15
N VAL A 209 3.21 -10.53 -3.41
CA VAL A 209 3.13 -9.38 -2.53
C VAL A 209 2.88 -8.10 -3.32
N ASP A 210 2.11 -7.21 -2.74
CA ASP A 210 1.89 -5.87 -3.25
C ASP A 210 3.14 -5.03 -3.06
N LYS A 211 3.63 -4.42 -4.15
CA LYS A 211 4.81 -3.54 -4.11
C LYS A 211 4.42 -2.13 -4.52
N SER A 212 4.94 -1.17 -3.79
CA SER A 212 4.72 0.25 -4.01
C SER A 212 6.03 1.04 -4.03
N ARG A 213 6.00 2.26 -4.58
CA ARG A 213 7.12 3.19 -4.59
C ARG A 213 6.64 4.64 -4.54
N PHE A 214 7.52 5.54 -4.15
CA PHE A 214 7.25 6.96 -4.24
C PHE A 214 7.23 7.42 -5.70
N MET A 215 6.35 8.37 -6.00
CA MET A 215 6.25 9.03 -7.29
C MET A 215 7.10 10.30 -7.31
N GLY A 216 7.59 10.69 -8.50
CA GLY A 216 8.32 11.94 -8.70
C GLY A 216 9.36 12.22 -7.59
N ASP A 217 9.26 13.39 -6.97
CA ASP A 217 10.15 13.83 -5.90
C ASP A 217 9.67 13.55 -4.48
N HIS A 218 8.60 12.78 -4.33
CA HIS A 218 8.10 12.37 -3.02
C HIS A 218 9.09 11.46 -2.27
N ARG A 219 9.10 11.55 -0.96
CA ARG A 219 10.06 10.84 -0.10
C ARG A 219 9.38 10.33 1.17
N LEU A 220 9.97 9.31 1.77
CA LEU A 220 9.51 8.66 3.00
C LEU A 220 9.18 9.67 4.13
N ARG A 221 9.93 10.78 4.24
CA ARG A 221 9.69 11.81 5.26
C ARG A 221 8.28 12.42 5.22
N GLU A 222 7.62 12.38 4.06
CA GLU A 222 6.30 12.98 3.87
C GLU A 222 5.16 12.16 4.47
N ILE A 223 5.38 10.87 4.66
CA ILE A 223 4.43 9.95 5.27
C ILE A 223 4.86 9.49 6.66
N ARG A 224 5.90 10.11 7.25
CA ARG A 224 6.31 9.81 8.63
C ARG A 224 5.24 10.19 9.64
N PHE A 225 5.01 9.30 10.59
CA PHE A 225 4.22 9.60 11.77
C PHE A 225 4.98 10.56 12.69
N ARG A 226 4.30 11.60 13.17
CA ARG A 226 4.89 12.60 14.08
C ARG A 226 4.39 12.32 15.50
N HIS A 227 5.26 11.70 16.29
CA HIS A 227 5.01 11.55 17.73
C HIS A 227 5.04 12.93 18.40
N ARG A 228 4.01 13.23 19.18
CA ARG A 228 3.87 14.50 19.94
C ARG A 228 3.80 14.21 21.42
#